data_cac38e7eb4c3e6d8394bb6a029735257
#
_entry.id   cac38e7eb4c3e6d8394bb6a029735257
#
_cell.length_a   1.000
_cell.length_b   1.000
_cell.length_c   1.000
_cell.angle_alpha   90.00
_cell.angle_beta   90.00
_cell.angle_gamma   90.00
#
_symmetry.space_group_name_H-M   'P 1'
#
loop_
_entity.id
_entity.type
_entity.pdbx_description
1 polymer ?
#
loop_
_entity_poly.entity_id
_entity_poly.type
_entity_poly.pdbx_seq_one_letter_code
_entity_poly.pdbx_strand_id
1 'polypeptide(L)'
;RSSAASDVYKRQALGWATYNGDHMSMYAVNTSIPKTLVRHLVRYYADTCGDDRLSEILLDILDTPVSPELLPPKDGKIAQKTEDLVGPYELHDFFLYYMLRAGYEPDKIFRIAVQTFDGVYDREVILKWLKNFYRRFFMQQFKRSCLPDGPKVGSVAVSPRGDLRMPSDACVRIWIEELEIL
;
A
#
# COMPACT_ATOMS: atom_id res chain seq x y z
N ARG A 1 -5.88 18.98 -11.64
CA ARG A 1 -5.05 18.43 -10.55
C ARG A 1 -5.70 17.12 -10.10
N SER A 2 -5.25 16.00 -10.61
CA SER A 2 -5.69 14.68 -10.21
C SER A 2 -4.65 14.07 -9.27
N SER A 3 -4.59 14.54 -8.03
CA SER A 3 -3.77 13.89 -7.00
C SER A 3 -4.42 12.62 -6.43
N ALA A 4 -5.66 12.36 -6.78
CA ALA A 4 -6.42 11.21 -6.29
C ALA A 4 -5.99 9.86 -6.89
N ALA A 5 -5.18 9.86 -7.97
CA ALA A 5 -4.90 8.65 -8.73
C ALA A 5 -3.76 7.80 -8.19
N SER A 6 -2.85 8.34 -7.37
CA SER A 6 -1.55 7.70 -7.23
C SER A 6 -1.35 6.81 -6.01
N ASP A 7 -2.26 6.76 -5.03
CA ASP A 7 -1.89 6.17 -3.75
C ASP A 7 -2.98 5.35 -3.04
N VAL A 8 -3.92 4.86 -3.79
CA VAL A 8 -5.19 4.42 -3.24
C VAL A 8 -5.08 3.12 -2.45
N TYR A 9 -4.41 2.11 -2.96
CA TYR A 9 -4.44 0.77 -2.37
C TYR A 9 -3.76 0.68 -1.00
N LYS A 10 -2.50 1.12 -0.87
CA LYS A 10 -1.76 1.10 0.40
C LYS A 10 -2.26 2.15 1.38
N ARG A 11 -2.54 3.37 0.92
CA ARG A 11 -3.10 4.42 1.76
C ARG A 11 -4.43 3.99 2.36
N GLN A 12 -5.25 3.31 1.59
CA GLN A 12 -6.52 2.76 2.05
C GLN A 12 -6.33 1.56 2.97
N ALA A 13 -5.46 0.61 2.61
CA ALA A 13 -5.21 -0.57 3.41
C ALA A 13 -4.63 -0.23 4.78
N LEU A 14 -3.63 0.64 4.85
CA LEU A 14 -2.93 1.01 6.07
C LEU A 14 -3.38 2.35 6.67
N GLY A 15 -4.39 3.00 6.08
CA GLY A 15 -4.95 4.26 6.53
C GLY A 15 -3.96 5.42 6.52
N TRP A 16 -3.00 5.42 5.61
CA TRP A 16 -2.04 6.51 5.44
C TRP A 16 -2.62 7.65 4.60
N ALA A 17 -3.80 8.09 4.97
CA ALA A 17 -4.52 9.19 4.36
C ALA A 17 -5.26 9.97 5.46
N THR A 18 -5.49 11.26 5.23
CA THR A 18 -6.33 12.06 6.11
C THR A 18 -7.78 11.60 5.95
N TYR A 19 -8.46 11.31 7.07
CA TYR A 19 -9.87 10.93 7.04
C TYR A 19 -10.71 12.02 6.35
N ASN A 20 -11.51 11.63 5.38
CA ASN A 20 -12.30 12.55 4.53
C ASN A 20 -11.47 13.65 3.84
N GLY A 21 -10.19 13.39 3.58
CA GLY A 21 -9.26 14.31 2.94
C GLY A 21 -9.00 13.98 1.47
N ASP A 22 -7.73 13.89 1.11
CA ASP A 22 -7.23 13.74 -0.25
C ASP A 22 -7.67 12.47 -1.00
N HIS A 23 -8.11 11.43 -0.30
CA HIS A 23 -8.68 10.20 -0.89
C HIS A 23 -10.16 10.32 -1.27
N MET A 24 -10.82 11.43 -0.88
CA MET A 24 -12.22 11.64 -1.21
C MET A 24 -12.38 12.04 -2.67
N SER A 25 -13.17 11.27 -3.40
CA SER A 25 -13.54 11.53 -4.79
C SER A 25 -14.95 11.00 -5.05
N MET A 26 -15.57 11.44 -6.13
CA MET A 26 -16.88 10.88 -6.53
C MET A 26 -16.74 9.43 -6.99
N TYR A 27 -15.59 9.06 -7.55
CA TYR A 27 -15.30 7.71 -8.02
C TYR A 27 -13.79 7.43 -8.01
N ALA A 28 -13.36 6.36 -7.38
CA ALA A 28 -11.95 6.02 -7.21
C ALA A 28 -11.50 4.96 -8.24
N VAL A 29 -11.04 5.40 -9.38
CA VAL A 29 -10.65 4.52 -10.51
C VAL A 29 -9.52 3.55 -10.17
N ASN A 30 -8.66 3.87 -9.20
CA ASN A 30 -7.48 3.09 -8.81
C ASN A 30 -7.62 2.34 -7.48
N THR A 31 -8.85 2.17 -6.98
CA THR A 31 -9.12 1.62 -5.64
C THR A 31 -8.50 0.23 -5.39
N SER A 32 -8.30 -0.57 -6.42
CA SER A 32 -7.79 -1.94 -6.30
C SER A 32 -6.42 -2.14 -6.96
N ILE A 33 -5.71 -1.06 -7.31
CA ILE A 33 -4.40 -1.15 -7.97
C ILE A 33 -3.28 -0.91 -6.94
N PRO A 34 -2.45 -1.92 -6.61
CA PRO A 34 -1.35 -1.76 -5.68
C PRO A 34 -0.27 -0.80 -6.23
N LYS A 35 0.45 -0.16 -5.33
CA LYS A 35 1.47 0.84 -5.69
C LYS A 35 2.58 0.26 -6.56
N THR A 36 2.99 -0.96 -6.28
CA THR A 36 3.98 -1.69 -7.08
C THR A 36 3.48 -1.89 -8.51
N LEU A 37 2.21 -2.27 -8.70
CA LEU A 37 1.62 -2.43 -10.04
C LEU A 37 1.52 -1.09 -10.78
N VAL A 38 1.20 0.02 -10.09
CA VAL A 38 1.21 1.36 -10.72
C VAL A 38 2.58 1.67 -11.32
N ARG A 39 3.67 1.39 -10.58
CA ARG A 39 5.04 1.60 -11.09
C ARG A 39 5.30 0.78 -12.36
N HIS A 40 4.89 -0.48 -12.38
CA HIS A 40 5.02 -1.34 -13.56
C HIS A 40 4.20 -0.84 -14.75
N LEU A 41 2.98 -0.35 -14.52
CA LEU A 41 2.13 0.20 -15.58
C LEU A 41 2.72 1.49 -16.17
N VAL A 42 3.25 2.37 -15.32
CA VAL A 42 3.93 3.60 -15.80
C VAL A 42 5.17 3.24 -16.60
N ARG A 43 5.98 2.27 -16.13
CA ARG A 43 7.15 1.79 -16.86
C ARG A 43 6.76 1.19 -18.21
N TYR A 44 5.77 0.30 -18.22
CA TYR A 44 5.27 -0.28 -19.46
C TYR A 44 4.83 0.79 -20.47
N TYR A 45 4.12 1.81 -19.99
CA TYR A 45 3.69 2.90 -20.87
C TYR A 45 4.87 3.73 -21.36
N ALA A 46 5.85 4.04 -20.53
CA ALA A 46 7.08 4.72 -20.92
C ALA A 46 7.81 3.96 -22.04
N ASP A 47 7.90 2.61 -21.91
CA ASP A 47 8.60 1.76 -22.88
C ASP A 47 7.83 1.59 -24.21
N THR A 48 6.51 1.88 -24.26
CA THR A 48 5.64 1.58 -25.41
C THR A 48 4.93 2.78 -26.01
N CYS A 49 5.02 3.97 -25.41
CA CYS A 49 4.29 5.17 -25.86
C CYS A 49 4.76 5.74 -27.24
N GLY A 50 5.96 5.39 -27.69
CA GLY A 50 6.50 5.88 -28.97
C GLY A 50 6.89 7.37 -28.99
N ASP A 51 6.98 8.01 -27.81
CA ASP A 51 7.40 9.40 -27.62
C ASP A 51 8.56 9.44 -26.62
N ASP A 52 9.77 9.68 -27.11
CA ASP A 52 10.99 9.66 -26.30
C ASP A 52 10.95 10.68 -25.16
N ARG A 53 10.41 11.87 -25.40
CA ARG A 53 10.30 12.92 -24.39
C ARG A 53 9.33 12.53 -23.27
N LEU A 54 8.19 11.94 -23.64
CA LEU A 54 7.23 11.46 -22.67
C LEU A 54 7.80 10.28 -21.85
N SER A 55 8.52 9.38 -22.52
CA SER A 55 9.20 8.27 -21.86
C SER A 55 10.21 8.76 -20.81
N GLU A 56 11.07 9.72 -21.15
CA GLU A 56 12.03 10.30 -20.19
C GLU A 56 11.34 10.92 -18.97
N ILE A 57 10.25 11.68 -19.17
CA ILE A 57 9.48 12.27 -18.06
C ILE A 57 8.87 11.19 -17.16
N LEU A 58 8.32 10.14 -17.74
CA LEU A 58 7.71 9.07 -16.97
C LEU A 58 8.74 8.27 -16.15
N LEU A 59 9.93 8.06 -16.69
CA LEU A 59 11.03 7.41 -15.98
C LEU A 59 11.55 8.29 -14.83
N ASP A 60 11.70 9.61 -15.05
CA ASP A 60 12.06 10.55 -13.99
C ASP A 60 11.04 10.56 -12.84
N ILE A 61 9.74 10.51 -13.17
CA ILE A 61 8.68 10.35 -12.15
C ILE A 61 8.83 9.05 -11.35
N LEU A 62 9.21 7.95 -11.99
CA LEU A 62 9.42 6.66 -11.30
C LEU A 62 10.63 6.69 -10.35
N ASP A 63 11.65 7.46 -10.69
CA ASP A 63 12.86 7.62 -9.89
C ASP A 63 12.71 8.65 -8.76
N THR A 64 11.66 9.47 -8.82
CA THR A 64 11.35 10.45 -7.77
C THR A 64 10.90 9.75 -6.48
N PRO A 65 11.57 9.99 -5.34
CA PRO A 65 11.17 9.42 -4.05
C PRO A 65 9.77 9.89 -3.63
N VAL A 66 8.96 8.93 -3.18
CA VAL A 66 7.62 9.26 -2.65
C VAL A 66 7.76 9.90 -1.28
N SER A 67 7.30 11.14 -1.15
CA SER A 67 7.27 11.89 0.12
C SER A 67 5.83 12.13 0.59
N PRO A 68 5.61 12.33 1.91
CA PRO A 68 4.34 12.81 2.42
C PRO A 68 4.11 14.25 1.92
N GLU A 69 3.05 14.47 1.16
CA GLU A 69 2.70 15.79 0.60
C GLU A 69 2.37 16.86 1.66
N LEU A 70 2.22 16.44 2.93
CA LEU A 70 1.74 17.29 4.02
C LEU A 70 2.84 18.00 4.81
N LEU A 71 4.10 17.68 4.59
CA LEU A 71 5.21 18.33 5.30
C LEU A 71 5.98 19.24 4.34
N PRO A 72 6.12 20.53 4.68
CA PRO A 72 6.95 21.43 3.88
C PRO A 72 8.41 20.93 3.86
N PRO A 73 9.10 21.02 2.72
CA PRO A 73 10.49 20.62 2.62
C PRO A 73 11.34 21.48 3.59
N LYS A 74 12.19 20.85 4.39
CA LYS A 74 13.23 21.56 5.15
C LYS A 74 14.45 21.74 4.25
N ASP A 75 14.87 22.98 4.05
CA ASP A 75 16.06 23.35 3.25
C ASP A 75 16.03 22.80 1.80
N GLY A 76 14.84 22.76 1.19
CA GLY A 76 14.67 22.25 -0.18
C GLY A 76 14.87 20.74 -0.35
N LYS A 77 15.05 20.01 0.74
CA LYS A 77 15.17 18.53 0.73
C LYS A 77 13.93 17.88 1.32
N ILE A 78 13.54 16.74 0.75
CA ILE A 78 12.47 15.90 1.28
C ILE A 78 12.88 15.42 2.68
N ALA A 79 12.20 15.94 3.71
CA ALA A 79 12.56 15.69 5.11
C ALA A 79 12.25 14.26 5.58
N GLN A 80 11.30 13.57 4.92
CA GLN A 80 10.91 12.19 5.26
C GLN A 80 10.52 11.42 4.01
N LYS A 81 11.07 10.22 3.85
CA LYS A 81 10.57 9.25 2.89
C LYS A 81 9.42 8.47 3.51
N THR A 82 8.33 8.29 2.78
CA THR A 82 7.17 7.53 3.26
C THR A 82 7.54 6.09 3.61
N GLU A 83 8.47 5.49 2.86
CA GLU A 83 8.93 4.11 3.12
C GLU A 83 9.68 3.96 4.44
N ASP A 84 10.38 4.98 4.92
CA ASP A 84 11.07 4.95 6.22
C ASP A 84 10.08 4.86 7.40
N LEU A 85 8.88 5.40 7.23
CA LEU A 85 7.83 5.43 8.25
C LEU A 85 6.86 4.26 8.18
N VAL A 86 6.58 3.77 6.97
CA VAL A 86 5.51 2.80 6.71
C VAL A 86 6.08 1.46 6.22
N GLY A 87 7.32 1.43 5.77
CA GLY A 87 8.00 0.26 5.21
C GLY A 87 7.87 0.11 3.70
N PRO A 88 8.63 -0.83 3.14
CA PRO A 88 8.66 -1.12 1.71
C PRO A 88 7.28 -1.44 1.14
N TYR A 89 6.96 -0.85 -0.02
CA TYR A 89 5.66 -1.05 -0.66
C TYR A 89 5.43 -2.50 -1.06
N GLU A 90 6.45 -3.18 -1.55
CA GLU A 90 6.36 -4.56 -2.00
C GLU A 90 6.02 -5.54 -0.89
N LEU A 91 6.56 -5.34 0.33
CA LEU A 91 6.19 -6.17 1.48
C LEU A 91 4.72 -5.99 1.84
N HIS A 92 4.21 -4.76 1.84
CA HIS A 92 2.81 -4.51 2.17
C HIS A 92 1.84 -5.02 1.11
N ASP A 93 2.17 -4.87 -0.17
CA ASP A 93 1.37 -5.41 -1.26
C ASP A 93 1.33 -6.95 -1.20
N PHE A 94 2.47 -7.58 -0.87
CA PHE A 94 2.57 -9.02 -0.64
C PHE A 94 1.70 -9.47 0.54
N PHE A 95 1.82 -8.84 1.71
CA PHE A 95 1.04 -9.19 2.90
C PHE A 95 -0.46 -9.05 2.64
N LEU A 96 -0.86 -7.95 2.02
CA LEU A 96 -2.26 -7.68 1.71
C LEU A 96 -2.85 -8.69 0.73
N TYR A 97 -2.09 -9.08 -0.29
CA TYR A 97 -2.52 -10.08 -1.26
C TYR A 97 -2.77 -11.44 -0.58
N TYR A 98 -1.80 -11.95 0.18
CA TYR A 98 -1.95 -13.26 0.80
C TYR A 98 -2.98 -13.27 1.92
N MET A 99 -3.12 -12.19 2.67
CA MET A 99 -4.16 -12.06 3.69
C MET A 99 -5.57 -12.05 3.07
N LEU A 100 -5.82 -11.19 2.07
CA LEU A 100 -7.16 -11.01 1.53
C LEU A 100 -7.53 -12.02 0.44
N ARG A 101 -6.58 -12.39 -0.43
CA ARG A 101 -6.87 -13.30 -1.55
C ARG A 101 -6.79 -14.75 -1.15
N ALA A 102 -5.79 -15.11 -0.34
CA ALA A 102 -5.53 -16.48 0.06
C ALA A 102 -6.06 -16.82 1.46
N GLY A 103 -6.39 -15.81 2.28
CA GLY A 103 -6.86 -16.03 3.65
C GLY A 103 -5.81 -16.64 4.56
N TYR A 104 -4.53 -16.35 4.31
CA TYR A 104 -3.45 -16.95 5.10
C TYR A 104 -3.30 -16.24 6.44
N GLU A 105 -2.98 -17.05 7.46
CA GLU A 105 -2.64 -16.60 8.81
C GLU A 105 -1.28 -15.90 8.86
N PRO A 106 -1.02 -15.06 9.88
CA PRO A 106 0.18 -14.25 9.97
C PRO A 106 1.50 -15.03 9.91
N ASP A 107 1.59 -16.16 10.59
CA ASP A 107 2.77 -17.03 10.61
C ASP A 107 3.09 -17.58 9.22
N LYS A 108 2.05 -17.99 8.49
CA LYS A 108 2.19 -18.51 7.12
C LYS A 108 2.64 -17.42 6.16
N ILE A 109 2.06 -16.21 6.26
CA ILE A 109 2.48 -15.06 5.46
C ILE A 109 3.94 -14.73 5.73
N PHE A 110 4.35 -14.75 7.00
CA PHE A 110 5.73 -14.51 7.38
C PHE A 110 6.69 -15.52 6.76
N ARG A 111 6.41 -16.82 6.88
CA ARG A 111 7.26 -17.88 6.30
C ARG A 111 7.42 -17.76 4.79
N ILE A 112 6.32 -17.50 4.09
CA ILE A 112 6.36 -17.33 2.63
C ILE A 112 7.12 -16.04 2.26
N ALA A 113 6.93 -14.95 3.02
CA ALA A 113 7.64 -13.69 2.78
C ALA A 113 9.16 -13.86 2.96
N VAL A 114 9.62 -14.57 4.01
CA VAL A 114 11.04 -14.87 4.22
C VAL A 114 11.63 -15.63 3.03
N GLN A 115 10.91 -16.60 2.48
CA GLN A 115 11.38 -17.35 1.31
C GLN A 115 11.37 -16.50 0.02
N THR A 116 10.34 -15.66 -0.16
CA THR A 116 10.18 -14.87 -1.38
C THR A 116 11.18 -13.73 -1.46
N PHE A 117 11.51 -13.13 -0.33
CA PHE A 117 12.41 -11.98 -0.23
C PHE A 117 13.80 -12.35 0.31
N ASP A 118 14.18 -13.63 0.19
CA ASP A 118 15.52 -14.09 0.56
C ASP A 118 16.60 -13.31 -0.20
N GLY A 119 17.60 -12.83 0.54
CA GLY A 119 18.65 -11.97 -0.01
C GLY A 119 18.25 -10.51 -0.31
N VAL A 120 16.97 -10.13 -0.09
CA VAL A 120 16.47 -8.75 -0.26
C VAL A 120 16.20 -8.09 1.08
N TYR A 121 15.53 -8.80 1.99
CA TYR A 121 15.20 -8.33 3.33
C TYR A 121 15.53 -9.37 4.39
N ASP A 122 16.12 -8.91 5.49
CA ASP A 122 16.37 -9.74 6.65
C ASP A 122 15.05 -10.20 7.31
N ARG A 123 15.07 -11.37 7.91
CA ARG A 123 13.92 -11.98 8.61
C ARG A 123 13.28 -11.02 9.63
N GLU A 124 14.10 -10.32 10.40
CA GLU A 124 13.68 -9.35 11.42
C GLU A 124 12.99 -8.14 10.82
N VAL A 125 13.46 -7.70 9.65
CA VAL A 125 12.85 -6.59 8.90
C VAL A 125 11.46 -6.98 8.41
N ILE A 126 11.33 -8.17 7.83
CA ILE A 126 10.04 -8.71 7.38
C ILE A 126 9.06 -8.82 8.55
N LEU A 127 9.50 -9.37 9.69
CA LEU A 127 8.66 -9.53 10.88
C LEU A 127 8.20 -8.18 11.45
N LYS A 128 9.12 -7.21 11.54
CA LYS A 128 8.80 -5.83 11.96
C LYS A 128 7.70 -5.22 11.12
N TRP A 129 7.82 -5.31 9.79
CA TRP A 129 6.86 -4.69 8.89
C TRP A 129 5.54 -5.46 8.81
N LEU A 130 5.56 -6.78 9.01
CA LEU A 130 4.33 -7.57 9.10
C LEU A 130 3.53 -7.23 10.37
N LYS A 131 4.18 -7.09 11.52
CA LYS A 131 3.54 -6.61 12.76
C LYS A 131 2.95 -5.21 12.59
N ASN A 132 3.70 -4.31 11.97
CA ASN A 132 3.23 -2.96 11.68
C ASN A 132 2.04 -2.97 10.70
N PHE A 133 2.10 -3.80 9.67
CA PHE A 133 1.01 -4.00 8.70
C PHE A 133 -0.28 -4.39 9.40
N TYR A 134 -0.28 -5.44 10.22
CA TYR A 134 -1.49 -5.90 10.91
C TYR A 134 -2.04 -4.86 11.88
N ARG A 135 -1.19 -4.24 12.71
CA ARG A 135 -1.62 -3.16 13.62
C ARG A 135 -2.33 -2.04 12.86
N ARG A 136 -1.71 -1.54 11.80
CA ARG A 136 -2.30 -0.45 11.02
C ARG A 136 -3.53 -0.87 10.25
N PHE A 137 -3.53 -2.06 9.65
CA PHE A 137 -4.66 -2.56 8.89
C PHE A 137 -5.94 -2.58 9.74
N PHE A 138 -5.86 -3.10 10.95
CA PHE A 138 -7.01 -3.14 11.86
C PHE A 138 -7.35 -1.75 12.44
N MET A 139 -6.39 -1.01 12.96
CA MET A 139 -6.63 0.31 13.57
C MET A 139 -7.22 1.34 12.60
N GLN A 140 -6.96 1.19 11.30
CA GLN A 140 -7.38 2.15 10.29
C GLN A 140 -8.65 1.72 9.52
N GLN A 141 -9.35 0.70 9.98
CA GLN A 141 -10.57 0.22 9.33
C GLN A 141 -11.63 1.34 9.16
N PHE A 142 -11.79 2.22 10.14
CA PHE A 142 -12.72 3.34 10.05
C PHE A 142 -12.49 4.25 8.83
N LYS A 143 -11.25 4.39 8.38
CA LYS A 143 -10.91 5.17 7.18
C LYS A 143 -11.37 4.48 5.89
N ARG A 144 -11.38 3.14 5.87
CA ARG A 144 -11.88 2.38 4.73
C ARG A 144 -13.39 2.45 4.59
N SER A 145 -14.11 2.66 5.68
CA SER A 145 -15.58 2.76 5.65
C SER A 145 -16.10 3.93 4.81
N CYS A 146 -15.30 4.98 4.63
CA CYS A 146 -15.67 6.16 3.85
C CYS A 146 -15.07 6.17 2.42
N LEU A 147 -14.49 5.07 1.96
CA LEU A 147 -13.93 5.00 0.61
C LEU A 147 -15.01 5.20 -0.45
N PRO A 148 -14.73 5.99 -1.50
CA PRO A 148 -15.65 6.14 -2.62
C PRO A 148 -15.78 4.84 -3.42
N ASP A 149 -16.81 4.75 -4.23
CA ASP A 149 -16.97 3.64 -5.17
C ASP A 149 -15.86 3.62 -6.21
N GLY A 150 -15.51 2.43 -6.68
CA GLY A 150 -14.49 2.25 -7.72
C GLY A 150 -14.53 0.85 -8.30
N PRO A 151 -13.91 0.62 -9.46
CA PRO A 151 -13.89 -0.68 -10.10
C PRO A 151 -12.96 -1.64 -9.35
N LYS A 152 -13.32 -2.92 -9.33
CA LYS A 152 -12.41 -3.97 -8.96
C LYS A 152 -11.59 -4.39 -10.18
N VAL A 153 -10.37 -3.87 -10.31
CA VAL A 153 -9.49 -4.18 -11.45
C VAL A 153 -8.72 -5.48 -11.24
N GLY A 154 -8.24 -5.73 -10.03
CA GLY A 154 -7.48 -6.92 -9.67
C GLY A 154 -8.31 -7.97 -8.92
N SER A 155 -7.63 -8.99 -8.38
CA SER A 155 -8.24 -10.05 -7.58
C SER A 155 -8.51 -9.66 -6.12
N VAL A 156 -7.99 -8.52 -5.65
CA VAL A 156 -8.10 -8.03 -4.28
C VAL A 156 -8.58 -6.58 -4.28
N ALA A 157 -9.55 -6.26 -3.44
CA ALA A 157 -10.01 -4.89 -3.20
C ALA A 157 -10.26 -4.65 -1.72
N VAL A 158 -9.90 -3.46 -1.22
CA VAL A 158 -10.09 -3.07 0.18
C VAL A 158 -11.40 -2.29 0.40
N SER A 159 -12.24 -2.21 -0.60
CA SER A 159 -13.53 -1.53 -0.50
C SER A 159 -14.48 -2.29 0.40
N PRO A 160 -15.17 -1.61 1.35
CA PRO A 160 -16.18 -2.23 2.20
C PRO A 160 -17.45 -2.62 1.43
N ARG A 161 -17.64 -2.10 0.23
CA ARG A 161 -18.73 -2.48 -0.68
C ARG A 161 -18.38 -3.69 -1.55
N GLY A 162 -17.14 -4.18 -1.47
CA GLY A 162 -16.62 -5.32 -2.22
C GLY A 162 -16.08 -6.40 -1.30
N ASP A 163 -14.78 -6.64 -1.37
CA ASP A 163 -14.14 -7.81 -0.76
C ASP A 163 -13.92 -7.67 0.75
N LEU A 164 -13.73 -6.46 1.30
CA LEU A 164 -13.37 -6.26 2.68
C LEU A 164 -14.50 -5.64 3.50
N ARG A 165 -15.40 -6.49 3.99
CA ARG A 165 -16.42 -6.11 4.98
C ARG A 165 -15.92 -6.48 6.38
N MET A 166 -15.31 -5.50 7.06
CA MET A 166 -14.74 -5.69 8.40
C MET A 166 -15.28 -4.62 9.35
N PRO A 167 -15.68 -4.96 10.59
CA PRO A 167 -16.08 -3.98 11.58
C PRO A 167 -14.90 -3.09 12.00
N SER A 168 -15.19 -1.83 12.34
CA SER A 168 -14.15 -0.86 12.70
C SER A 168 -13.49 -1.14 14.04
N ASP A 169 -14.11 -1.96 14.90
CA ASP A 169 -13.65 -2.37 16.22
C ASP A 169 -13.03 -3.77 16.24
N ALA A 170 -12.77 -4.37 15.08
CA ALA A 170 -12.10 -5.66 15.00
C ALA A 170 -10.71 -5.62 15.68
N CYS A 171 -10.46 -6.59 16.55
CA CYS A 171 -9.24 -6.66 17.35
C CYS A 171 -8.15 -7.47 16.67
N VAL A 172 -6.93 -6.93 16.62
CA VAL A 172 -5.75 -7.56 16.02
C VAL A 172 -4.93 -8.39 17.01
N ARG A 173 -5.29 -8.40 18.29
CA ARG A 173 -4.42 -8.87 19.38
C ARG A 173 -3.92 -10.31 19.16
N ILE A 174 -4.80 -11.22 18.82
CA ILE A 174 -4.44 -12.65 18.61
C ILE A 174 -3.38 -12.80 17.53
N TRP A 175 -3.51 -12.06 16.41
CA TRP A 175 -2.55 -12.12 15.31
C TRP A 175 -1.19 -11.50 15.65
N ILE A 176 -1.17 -10.49 16.51
CA ILE A 176 0.10 -9.91 16.99
C ILE A 176 0.78 -10.84 17.99
N GLU A 177 0.01 -11.44 18.92
CA GLU A 177 0.53 -12.45 19.87
C GLU A 177 1.15 -13.64 19.13
N GLU A 178 0.53 -14.13 18.05
CA GLU A 178 1.09 -15.17 17.18
C GLU A 178 2.44 -14.77 16.58
N LEU A 179 2.55 -13.54 16.08
CA LEU A 179 3.81 -13.03 15.52
C LEU A 179 4.89 -12.72 16.58
N GLU A 180 4.53 -12.59 17.85
CA GLU A 180 5.50 -12.36 18.94
C GLU A 180 6.25 -13.61 19.33
N ILE A 181 5.71 -14.78 19.01
CA ILE A 181 6.31 -16.10 19.29
C ILE A 181 7.36 -16.49 18.24
N LEU A 182 7.35 -15.86 17.06
CA LEU A 182 8.25 -16.15 15.93
C LEU A 182 9.61 -15.45 16.06
#